data_163201e01b345b60977a12e0eca2ba1b
#
_entry.id   163201e01b345b60977a12e0eca2ba1b
#
_cell.length_a   1.000
_cell.length_b   1.000
_cell.length_c   1.000
_cell.angle_alpha   90.00
_cell.angle_beta   90.00
_cell.angle_gamma   90.00
#
_symmetry.space_group_name_H-M   'P 1'
#
loop_
_entity.id
_entity.type
_entity.pdbx_description
1 polymer ?
#
loop_
_entity_poly.entity_id
_entity_poly.type
_entity_poly.pdbx_seq_one_letter_code
_entity_poly.pdbx_strand_id
1 'polypeptide(L)'
;MKMFFSFLLLIILILFLLETGMLFLLRFPQVLRKLSRKLQNSIGHLYIYGERKIMQFQRGSGRYHPELGYTLMPGKFIFAEKEYNNVYYINSLGIRDTEEALSQPEIVVAGDSFALGWGVNQEETFAKLVEKKTNLPTLNTAVPSYGTVREMLMLRQVDRSRLRCLIIQYCNDDYDENLRYYLNGNRPQIMRAETFQKLMDKHSTPQKYFPGKNILLKVKKKIAEARPLPTPAADQTNLTDVDLFLHVLRQNADMLADLPIIALEMNGKNQPNSFTISLKQKAPGSENPPFIRQMIVLDMSEYLRDKHFYVLDDHLNRDGHIVVADMLYKTMQEARII
;
A
#
# COMPACT_ATOMS: atom_id res chain seq x y z
N MET A 1 -23.67 -27.54 41.28
CA MET A 1 -23.32 -28.27 40.05
C MET A 1 -24.16 -27.83 38.83
N LYS A 2 -25.52 -27.94 38.88
CA LYS A 2 -26.41 -27.53 37.77
C LYS A 2 -26.22 -26.07 37.35
N MET A 3 -26.14 -25.12 38.30
CA MET A 3 -25.96 -23.68 38.00
C MET A 3 -24.62 -23.39 37.33
N PHE A 4 -23.55 -24.07 37.68
CA PHE A 4 -22.24 -23.97 37.03
C PHE A 4 -22.30 -24.47 35.57
N PHE A 5 -22.97 -25.60 35.33
CA PHE A 5 -23.17 -26.13 33.97
C PHE A 5 -24.01 -25.18 33.09
N SER A 6 -25.09 -24.61 33.65
CA SER A 6 -25.93 -23.66 32.93
C SER A 6 -25.14 -22.39 32.57
N PHE A 7 -24.28 -21.90 33.48
CA PHE A 7 -23.43 -20.74 33.22
C PHE A 7 -22.37 -21.04 32.15
N LEU A 8 -21.75 -22.22 32.22
CA LEU A 8 -20.79 -22.65 31.19
C LEU A 8 -21.43 -22.78 29.80
N LEU A 9 -22.63 -23.38 29.74
CA LEU A 9 -23.39 -23.47 28.47
C LEU A 9 -23.76 -22.11 27.91
N LEU A 10 -24.14 -21.17 28.77
CA LEU A 10 -24.42 -19.78 28.33
C LEU A 10 -23.18 -19.10 27.73
N ILE A 11 -22.00 -19.25 28.35
CA ILE A 11 -20.75 -18.74 27.82
C ILE A 11 -20.44 -19.35 26.44
N ILE A 12 -20.56 -20.67 26.32
CA ILE A 12 -20.32 -21.37 25.05
C ILE A 12 -21.28 -20.84 23.96
N LEU A 13 -22.54 -20.67 24.29
CA LEU A 13 -23.55 -20.15 23.38
C LEU A 13 -23.21 -18.72 22.94
N ILE A 14 -22.82 -17.85 23.87
CA ILE A 14 -22.42 -16.47 23.56
C ILE A 14 -21.19 -16.47 22.61
N LEU A 15 -20.16 -17.27 22.92
CA LEU A 15 -18.96 -17.35 22.06
C LEU A 15 -19.30 -17.89 20.67
N PHE A 16 -20.19 -18.87 20.57
CA PHE A 16 -20.68 -19.41 19.32
C PHE A 16 -21.42 -18.34 18.49
N LEU A 17 -22.33 -17.58 19.11
CA LEU A 17 -23.06 -16.50 18.45
C LEU A 17 -22.12 -15.36 18.00
N LEU A 18 -21.12 -15.02 18.81
CA LEU A 18 -20.11 -14.02 18.43
C LEU A 18 -19.28 -14.48 17.23
N GLU A 19 -18.79 -15.73 17.24
CA GLU A 19 -18.01 -16.28 16.13
C GLU A 19 -18.83 -16.36 14.84
N THR A 20 -20.06 -16.87 14.92
CA THR A 20 -20.95 -16.95 13.73
C THR A 20 -21.34 -15.59 13.21
N GLY A 21 -21.58 -14.60 14.08
CA GLY A 21 -21.82 -13.21 13.70
C GLY A 21 -20.61 -12.59 12.98
N MET A 22 -19.40 -12.83 13.46
CA MET A 22 -18.18 -12.37 12.77
C MET A 22 -18.00 -13.02 11.41
N LEU A 23 -18.21 -14.34 11.30
CA LEU A 23 -18.17 -15.07 10.02
C LEU A 23 -19.22 -14.55 9.04
N PHE A 24 -20.43 -14.28 9.51
CA PHE A 24 -21.49 -13.70 8.69
C PHE A 24 -21.07 -12.32 8.14
N LEU A 25 -20.55 -11.44 8.97
CA LEU A 25 -20.10 -10.11 8.54
C LEU A 25 -18.89 -10.16 7.60
N LEU A 26 -17.96 -11.10 7.82
CA LEU A 26 -16.86 -11.38 6.90
C LEU A 26 -17.34 -11.93 5.54
N ARG A 27 -18.46 -12.65 5.52
CA ARG A 27 -19.05 -13.20 4.28
C ARG A 27 -19.88 -12.19 3.50
N PHE A 28 -20.46 -11.20 4.19
CA PHE A 28 -21.39 -10.23 3.62
C PHE A 28 -20.93 -8.79 3.88
N PRO A 29 -19.87 -8.29 3.17
CA PRO A 29 -19.34 -6.94 3.35
C PRO A 29 -20.39 -5.85 3.14
N GLN A 30 -21.36 -6.07 2.23
CA GLN A 30 -22.45 -5.14 1.96
C GLN A 30 -23.37 -4.92 3.19
N VAL A 31 -23.53 -5.93 4.06
CA VAL A 31 -24.25 -5.77 5.34
C VAL A 31 -23.37 -4.99 6.32
N LEU A 32 -22.08 -5.35 6.40
CA LEU A 32 -21.10 -4.67 7.26
C LEU A 32 -21.00 -3.17 6.93
N ARG A 33 -21.09 -2.77 5.67
CA ARG A 33 -21.06 -1.35 5.21
C ARG A 33 -22.16 -0.49 5.86
N LYS A 34 -23.30 -1.09 6.22
CA LYS A 34 -24.44 -0.41 6.86
C LYS A 34 -24.31 -0.28 8.38
N LEU A 35 -23.31 -0.92 8.97
CA LEU A 35 -23.11 -0.94 10.42
C LEU A 35 -22.12 0.16 10.86
N SER A 36 -21.94 0.31 12.17
CA SER A 36 -21.07 1.35 12.71
C SER A 36 -19.62 1.20 12.23
N ARG A 37 -18.93 2.33 12.03
CA ARG A 37 -17.51 2.39 11.64
C ARG A 37 -16.62 1.56 12.57
N LYS A 38 -16.89 1.60 13.89
CA LYS A 38 -16.15 0.80 14.87
C LYS A 38 -16.23 -0.70 14.58
N LEU A 39 -17.41 -1.18 14.18
CA LEU A 39 -17.61 -2.58 13.83
C LEU A 39 -16.95 -2.92 12.49
N GLN A 40 -17.07 -2.04 11.49
CA GLN A 40 -16.38 -2.19 10.20
C GLN A 40 -14.87 -2.37 10.41
N ASN A 41 -14.23 -1.47 11.16
CA ASN A 41 -12.80 -1.53 11.46
C ASN A 41 -12.44 -2.83 12.22
N SER A 42 -13.31 -3.25 13.16
CA SER A 42 -13.09 -4.46 13.95
C SER A 42 -13.15 -5.74 13.10
N ILE A 43 -14.05 -5.81 12.13
CA ILE A 43 -14.20 -6.94 11.21
C ILE A 43 -13.16 -6.88 10.09
N GLY A 44 -12.88 -5.69 9.53
CA GLY A 44 -11.80 -5.49 8.56
C GLY A 44 -10.45 -5.96 9.10
N HIS A 45 -10.15 -5.67 10.37
CA HIS A 45 -8.94 -6.21 11.01
C HIS A 45 -8.88 -7.75 11.01
N LEU A 46 -10.02 -8.43 11.28
CA LEU A 46 -10.04 -9.90 11.21
C LEU A 46 -9.75 -10.41 9.80
N TYR A 47 -10.27 -9.73 8.78
CA TYR A 47 -9.98 -10.04 7.39
C TYR A 47 -8.50 -9.84 7.07
N ILE A 48 -7.96 -8.65 7.34
CA ILE A 48 -6.57 -8.28 7.01
C ILE A 48 -5.56 -9.25 7.65
N TYR A 49 -5.72 -9.57 8.94
CA TYR A 49 -4.77 -10.40 9.67
C TYR A 49 -5.09 -11.90 9.66
N GLY A 50 -6.32 -12.29 9.32
CA GLY A 50 -6.77 -13.68 9.39
C GLY A 50 -7.05 -14.34 8.05
N GLU A 51 -7.29 -13.58 6.97
CA GLU A 51 -7.78 -14.15 5.72
C GLU A 51 -7.15 -13.56 4.45
N ARG A 52 -6.79 -12.25 4.46
CA ARG A 52 -6.24 -11.56 3.28
C ARG A 52 -4.96 -12.23 2.80
N LYS A 53 -4.91 -12.53 1.51
CA LYS A 53 -3.70 -13.02 0.86
C LYS A 53 -2.72 -11.87 0.66
N ILE A 54 -1.44 -12.19 0.62
CA ILE A 54 -0.36 -11.24 0.34
C ILE A 54 0.16 -11.54 -1.07
N MET A 55 -0.24 -10.74 -2.05
CA MET A 55 -0.05 -10.97 -3.48
C MET A 55 1.39 -11.35 -3.83
N GLN A 56 2.36 -10.56 -3.38
CA GLN A 56 3.78 -10.75 -3.70
C GLN A 56 4.38 -12.02 -3.11
N PHE A 57 3.68 -12.70 -2.19
CA PHE A 57 4.09 -13.98 -1.60
C PHE A 57 3.14 -15.13 -1.93
N GLN A 58 2.31 -15.01 -2.99
CA GLN A 58 1.53 -16.12 -3.51
C GLN A 58 2.29 -16.80 -4.65
N ARG A 59 2.23 -18.14 -4.72
CA ARG A 59 2.76 -18.89 -5.85
C ARG A 59 2.06 -18.46 -7.14
N GLY A 60 2.85 -18.11 -8.16
CA GLY A 60 2.34 -17.67 -9.47
C GLY A 60 2.02 -16.18 -9.58
N SER A 61 2.17 -15.38 -8.51
CA SER A 61 2.02 -13.92 -8.59
C SER A 61 3.24 -13.12 -8.15
N GLY A 62 4.11 -13.69 -7.30
CA GLY A 62 5.36 -13.07 -6.89
C GLY A 62 6.59 -13.87 -7.35
N ARG A 63 7.71 -13.18 -7.58
CA ARG A 63 9.02 -13.79 -7.84
C ARG A 63 10.11 -13.06 -7.07
N TYR A 64 11.16 -13.80 -6.70
CA TYR A 64 12.35 -13.21 -6.10
C TYR A 64 13.10 -12.32 -7.12
N HIS A 65 13.65 -11.19 -6.65
CA HIS A 65 14.53 -10.32 -7.41
C HIS A 65 15.75 -9.93 -6.57
N PRO A 66 16.99 -10.09 -7.07
CA PRO A 66 18.20 -9.93 -6.26
C PRO A 66 18.43 -8.49 -5.76
N GLU A 67 18.02 -7.48 -6.53
CA GLU A 67 18.22 -6.07 -6.20
C GLU A 67 17.01 -5.42 -5.51
N LEU A 68 15.81 -6.00 -5.67
CA LEU A 68 14.56 -5.44 -5.16
C LEU A 68 13.92 -6.32 -4.07
N GLY A 69 14.49 -7.52 -3.82
CA GLY A 69 13.93 -8.54 -2.94
C GLY A 69 12.84 -9.36 -3.59
N TYR A 70 11.92 -8.73 -4.30
CA TYR A 70 10.89 -9.39 -5.11
C TYR A 70 10.29 -8.40 -6.12
N THR A 71 9.66 -8.96 -7.15
CA THR A 71 8.75 -8.28 -8.09
C THR A 71 7.52 -9.18 -8.29
N LEU A 72 6.56 -8.73 -9.08
CA LEU A 72 5.47 -9.62 -9.52
C LEU A 72 5.95 -10.55 -10.63
N MET A 73 5.25 -11.70 -10.78
CA MET A 73 5.55 -12.68 -11.81
C MET A 73 5.04 -12.18 -13.17
N PRO A 74 5.90 -12.02 -14.21
CA PRO A 74 5.45 -11.63 -15.54
C PRO A 74 4.38 -12.55 -16.11
N GLY A 75 3.45 -11.95 -16.85
CA GLY A 75 2.34 -12.66 -17.46
C GLY A 75 0.99 -12.23 -16.89
N LYS A 76 0.06 -13.18 -16.78
CA LYS A 76 -1.30 -12.93 -16.34
C LYS A 76 -1.66 -13.83 -15.18
N PHE A 77 -2.21 -13.25 -14.11
CA PHE A 77 -2.81 -14.02 -13.02
C PHE A 77 -4.11 -13.40 -12.51
N ILE A 78 -4.90 -14.19 -11.80
CA ILE A 78 -6.13 -13.73 -11.14
C ILE A 78 -5.85 -13.57 -9.66
N PHE A 79 -6.17 -12.39 -9.12
CA PHE A 79 -6.14 -12.14 -7.69
C PHE A 79 -7.57 -11.89 -7.20
N ALA A 80 -8.07 -12.85 -6.44
CA ALA A 80 -9.44 -12.88 -5.96
C ALA A 80 -9.48 -12.90 -4.44
N GLU A 81 -10.30 -12.01 -3.89
CA GLU A 81 -10.60 -11.84 -2.48
C GLU A 81 -12.11 -11.69 -2.27
N LYS A 82 -12.55 -11.39 -1.05
CA LYS A 82 -14.00 -11.33 -0.73
C LYS A 82 -14.74 -10.19 -1.42
N GLU A 83 -14.07 -9.10 -1.72
CA GLU A 83 -14.69 -7.89 -2.27
C GLU A 83 -14.34 -7.65 -3.74
N TYR A 84 -13.37 -8.39 -4.29
CA TYR A 84 -12.92 -8.21 -5.68
C TYR A 84 -12.39 -9.51 -6.28
N ASN A 85 -12.39 -9.56 -7.61
CA ASN A 85 -11.83 -10.65 -8.40
C ASN A 85 -11.31 -10.05 -9.71
N ASN A 86 -10.01 -9.78 -9.76
CA ASN A 86 -9.40 -8.99 -10.83
C ASN A 86 -8.29 -9.76 -11.53
N VAL A 87 -8.12 -9.43 -12.81
CA VAL A 87 -7.00 -9.91 -13.61
C VAL A 87 -5.86 -8.89 -13.55
N TYR A 88 -4.67 -9.39 -13.29
CA TYR A 88 -3.43 -8.61 -13.28
C TYR A 88 -2.59 -9.00 -14.48
N TYR A 89 -2.17 -8.00 -15.25
CA TYR A 89 -1.21 -8.15 -16.34
C TYR A 89 0.12 -7.54 -15.87
N ILE A 90 1.16 -8.35 -15.91
CA ILE A 90 2.49 -7.98 -15.40
C ILE A 90 3.48 -8.10 -16.55
N ASN A 91 4.20 -7.02 -16.83
CA ASN A 91 5.21 -6.97 -17.88
C ASN A 91 6.52 -7.67 -17.48
N SER A 92 7.49 -7.70 -18.40
CA SER A 92 8.78 -8.37 -18.20
C SER A 92 9.58 -7.82 -17.02
N LEU A 93 9.42 -6.54 -16.67
CA LEU A 93 10.06 -5.90 -15.52
C LEU A 93 9.45 -6.37 -14.19
N GLY A 94 8.27 -6.99 -14.21
CA GLY A 94 7.59 -7.48 -13.00
C GLY A 94 6.73 -6.43 -12.32
N ILE A 95 6.26 -5.44 -13.06
CA ILE A 95 5.34 -4.39 -12.62
C ILE A 95 4.01 -4.49 -13.37
N ARG A 96 2.96 -3.93 -12.79
CA ARG A 96 1.60 -4.02 -13.31
C ARG A 96 1.37 -2.98 -14.41
N ASP A 97 1.80 -3.31 -15.62
CA ASP A 97 1.54 -2.55 -16.83
C ASP A 97 1.72 -3.42 -18.08
N THR A 98 1.45 -2.85 -19.26
CA THR A 98 1.72 -3.51 -20.53
C THR A 98 3.22 -3.47 -20.85
N GLU A 99 3.67 -4.29 -21.81
CA GLU A 99 5.05 -4.30 -22.27
C GLU A 99 5.41 -3.00 -23.02
N GLU A 100 4.44 -2.47 -23.76
CA GLU A 100 4.59 -1.21 -24.51
C GLU A 100 4.81 -0.01 -23.59
N ALA A 101 4.21 -0.02 -22.38
CA ALA A 101 4.36 1.06 -21.40
C ALA A 101 5.79 1.22 -20.88
N LEU A 102 6.66 0.20 -21.05
CA LEU A 102 8.09 0.29 -20.69
C LEU A 102 8.88 1.23 -21.60
N SER A 103 8.36 1.48 -22.81
CA SER A 103 9.07 2.32 -23.79
C SER A 103 8.71 3.79 -23.62
N GLN A 104 9.70 4.59 -23.28
CA GLN A 104 9.61 6.04 -23.24
C GLN A 104 8.37 6.62 -22.51
N PRO A 105 8.07 6.22 -21.27
CA PRO A 105 6.97 6.80 -20.53
C PRO A 105 7.22 8.30 -20.29
N GLU A 106 6.15 9.08 -20.38
CA GLU A 106 6.18 10.52 -20.07
C GLU A 106 5.75 10.81 -18.62
N ILE A 107 4.98 9.90 -18.01
CA ILE A 107 4.63 9.94 -16.60
C ILE A 107 5.01 8.59 -15.97
N VAL A 108 5.65 8.62 -14.82
CA VAL A 108 5.87 7.43 -13.99
C VAL A 108 5.15 7.58 -12.67
N VAL A 109 4.45 6.52 -12.26
CA VAL A 109 3.81 6.41 -10.94
C VAL A 109 4.60 5.40 -10.12
N ALA A 110 5.25 5.87 -9.06
CA ALA A 110 5.93 5.06 -8.06
C ALA A 110 5.06 4.94 -6.80
N GLY A 111 5.14 3.83 -6.10
CA GLY A 111 4.38 3.58 -4.89
C GLY A 111 4.26 2.09 -4.56
N ASP A 112 3.37 1.81 -3.64
CA ASP A 112 3.13 0.47 -3.11
C ASP A 112 1.84 -0.18 -3.68
N SER A 113 1.12 -0.90 -2.85
CA SER A 113 -0.15 -1.56 -3.22
C SER A 113 -1.27 -0.59 -3.58
N PHE A 114 -1.28 0.63 -3.03
CA PHE A 114 -2.25 1.66 -3.40
C PHE A 114 -2.05 2.14 -4.83
N ALA A 115 -0.82 2.42 -5.22
CA ALA A 115 -0.50 2.85 -6.59
C ALA A 115 -0.59 1.70 -7.59
N LEU A 116 -0.21 0.48 -7.20
CA LEU A 116 -0.41 -0.73 -7.99
C LEU A 116 -1.88 -0.89 -8.43
N GLY A 117 -2.83 -0.43 -7.61
CA GLY A 117 -4.26 -0.66 -7.82
C GLY A 117 -4.71 -2.02 -7.28
N TRP A 118 -4.42 -2.26 -5.99
CA TRP A 118 -4.87 -3.46 -5.29
C TRP A 118 -6.40 -3.56 -5.33
N GLY A 119 -6.91 -4.66 -5.85
CA GLY A 119 -8.36 -4.96 -5.88
C GLY A 119 -9.15 -4.34 -7.04
N VAL A 120 -8.54 -3.55 -7.93
CA VAL A 120 -9.21 -3.02 -9.12
C VAL A 120 -8.64 -3.60 -10.42
N ASN A 121 -9.38 -3.48 -11.53
CA ASN A 121 -8.88 -3.90 -12.85
C ASN A 121 -7.78 -2.93 -13.34
N GLN A 122 -6.98 -3.38 -14.33
CA GLN A 122 -5.89 -2.60 -14.91
C GLN A 122 -6.36 -1.20 -15.33
N GLU A 123 -7.46 -1.15 -16.09
CA GLU A 123 -8.02 0.06 -16.66
C GLU A 123 -8.67 1.01 -15.63
N GLU A 124 -8.83 0.54 -14.40
CA GLU A 124 -9.43 1.27 -13.28
C GLU A 124 -8.37 1.83 -12.32
N THR A 125 -7.10 1.49 -12.52
CA THR A 125 -6.00 2.06 -11.71
C THR A 125 -5.89 3.56 -11.98
N PHE A 126 -5.56 4.34 -10.97
CA PHE A 126 -5.42 5.79 -11.17
C PHE A 126 -4.32 6.14 -12.18
N ALA A 127 -3.26 5.32 -12.28
CA ALA A 127 -2.22 5.50 -13.28
C ALA A 127 -2.79 5.40 -14.71
N LYS A 128 -3.58 4.35 -15.01
CA LYS A 128 -4.24 4.21 -16.32
C LYS A 128 -5.32 5.26 -16.57
N LEU A 129 -6.01 5.70 -15.53
CA LEU A 129 -6.97 6.80 -15.63
C LEU A 129 -6.27 8.14 -15.91
N VAL A 130 -5.10 8.39 -15.32
CA VAL A 130 -4.25 9.56 -15.64
C VAL A 130 -3.80 9.50 -17.10
N GLU A 131 -3.29 8.36 -17.57
CA GLU A 131 -2.92 8.15 -18.98
C GLU A 131 -4.07 8.52 -19.93
N LYS A 132 -5.28 8.01 -19.67
CA LYS A 132 -6.47 8.32 -20.48
C LYS A 132 -6.85 9.80 -20.46
N LYS A 133 -6.69 10.48 -19.34
CA LYS A 133 -7.05 11.89 -19.19
C LYS A 133 -6.03 12.83 -19.83
N THR A 134 -4.74 12.50 -19.73
CA THR A 134 -3.64 13.30 -20.23
C THR A 134 -3.28 12.98 -21.67
N ASN A 135 -3.60 11.79 -22.14
CA ASN A 135 -3.11 11.19 -23.40
C ASN A 135 -1.57 11.12 -23.44
N LEU A 136 -0.91 11.02 -22.27
CA LEU A 136 0.53 10.85 -22.13
C LEU A 136 0.85 9.42 -21.67
N PRO A 137 1.81 8.73 -22.33
CA PRO A 137 2.25 7.39 -21.90
C PRO A 137 2.61 7.39 -20.42
N THR A 138 1.89 6.59 -19.64
CA THR A 138 2.04 6.52 -18.18
C THR A 138 2.43 5.11 -17.76
N LEU A 139 3.55 4.96 -17.06
CA LEU A 139 4.03 3.70 -16.53
C LEU A 139 3.76 3.60 -15.03
N ASN A 140 3.10 2.53 -14.61
CA ASN A 140 2.89 2.21 -13.20
C ASN A 140 4.00 1.29 -12.70
N THR A 141 4.96 1.82 -11.93
CA THR A 141 6.09 1.05 -11.37
C THR A 141 5.83 0.50 -9.98
N ALA A 142 4.64 0.70 -9.45
CA ALA A 142 4.30 0.32 -8.09
C ALA A 142 4.30 -1.20 -7.86
N VAL A 143 4.84 -1.61 -6.71
CA VAL A 143 4.87 -3.02 -6.28
C VAL A 143 4.42 -3.09 -4.81
N PRO A 144 3.57 -4.07 -4.42
CA PRO A 144 3.03 -4.12 -3.06
C PRO A 144 4.12 -4.13 -1.99
N SER A 145 3.93 -3.30 -0.96
CA SER A 145 4.84 -3.16 0.20
C SER A 145 6.25 -2.72 -0.17
N TYR A 146 6.44 -2.02 -1.28
CA TYR A 146 7.66 -1.24 -1.47
C TYR A 146 7.58 0.02 -0.62
N GLY A 147 8.72 0.44 -0.08
CA GLY A 147 8.92 1.79 0.43
C GLY A 147 9.73 2.60 -0.57
N THR A 148 9.89 3.89 -0.27
CA THR A 148 10.51 4.88 -1.16
C THR A 148 11.88 4.44 -1.69
N VAL A 149 12.68 3.71 -0.89
CA VAL A 149 14.00 3.21 -1.34
C VAL A 149 13.88 2.26 -2.52
N ARG A 150 13.02 1.24 -2.43
CA ARG A 150 12.82 0.28 -3.53
C ARG A 150 12.10 0.88 -4.71
N GLU A 151 11.25 1.87 -4.50
CA GLU A 151 10.63 2.66 -5.57
C GLU A 151 11.69 3.40 -6.39
N MET A 152 12.67 4.02 -5.73
CA MET A 152 13.80 4.66 -6.42
C MET A 152 14.70 3.65 -7.13
N LEU A 153 14.93 2.47 -6.55
CA LEU A 153 15.65 1.38 -7.22
C LEU A 153 14.89 0.88 -8.47
N MET A 154 13.56 0.77 -8.41
CA MET A 154 12.74 0.41 -9.56
C MET A 154 12.80 1.51 -10.63
N LEU A 155 12.72 2.78 -10.25
CA LEU A 155 12.83 3.92 -11.16
C LEU A 155 14.17 3.93 -11.92
N ARG A 156 15.27 3.43 -11.34
CA ARG A 156 16.55 3.27 -12.04
C ARG A 156 16.52 2.28 -13.19
N GLN A 157 15.58 1.32 -13.16
CA GLN A 157 15.42 0.28 -14.20
C GLN A 157 14.49 0.71 -15.36
N VAL A 158 13.85 1.89 -15.24
CA VAL A 158 12.88 2.41 -16.21
C VAL A 158 13.58 3.32 -17.22
N ASP A 159 13.11 3.31 -18.47
CA ASP A 159 13.47 4.31 -19.46
C ASP A 159 12.92 5.69 -19.03
N ARG A 160 13.81 6.63 -18.79
CA ARG A 160 13.47 7.99 -18.36
C ARG A 160 13.73 9.05 -19.44
N SER A 161 14.04 8.63 -20.66
CA SER A 161 14.47 9.53 -21.75
C SER A 161 13.42 10.59 -22.13
N ARG A 162 12.13 10.29 -21.88
CA ARG A 162 11.01 11.21 -22.15
C ARG A 162 10.21 11.57 -20.89
N LEU A 163 10.71 11.22 -19.71
CA LEU A 163 9.99 11.44 -18.47
C LEU A 163 9.79 12.93 -18.17
N ARG A 164 8.53 13.34 -18.01
CA ARG A 164 8.11 14.71 -17.76
C ARG A 164 7.58 14.92 -16.35
N CYS A 165 7.13 13.85 -15.70
CA CYS A 165 6.57 13.93 -14.36
C CYS A 165 6.73 12.60 -13.62
N LEU A 166 7.13 12.68 -12.35
CA LEU A 166 7.13 11.56 -11.42
C LEU A 166 6.03 11.78 -10.38
N ILE A 167 5.14 10.81 -10.23
CA ILE A 167 4.14 10.75 -9.17
C ILE A 167 4.64 9.75 -8.13
N ILE A 168 4.82 10.18 -6.87
CA ILE A 168 5.24 9.32 -5.76
C ILE A 168 4.09 9.18 -4.78
N GLN A 169 3.59 7.97 -4.61
CA GLN A 169 2.62 7.65 -3.58
C GLN A 169 3.35 7.11 -2.35
N TYR A 170 3.31 7.84 -1.26
CA TYR A 170 3.85 7.48 0.04
C TYR A 170 2.81 6.76 0.90
N CYS A 171 3.24 5.76 1.65
CA CYS A 171 2.46 5.10 2.69
C CYS A 171 3.23 5.08 4.02
N ASN A 172 2.53 5.03 5.14
CA ASN A 172 3.18 4.97 6.46
C ASN A 172 4.15 3.79 6.63
N ASP A 173 3.94 2.71 5.87
CA ASP A 173 4.82 1.53 5.89
C ASP A 173 6.21 1.81 5.29
N ASP A 174 6.38 2.90 4.52
CA ASP A 174 7.66 3.33 3.94
C ASP A 174 8.67 3.74 5.02
N TYR A 175 8.18 4.23 6.17
CA TYR A 175 9.01 4.69 7.28
C TYR A 175 10.08 3.67 7.68
N ASP A 176 9.68 2.43 7.88
CA ASP A 176 10.58 1.38 8.34
C ASP A 176 11.70 1.05 7.32
N GLU A 177 11.39 1.10 6.03
CA GLU A 177 12.38 0.87 4.98
C GLU A 177 13.35 2.05 4.86
N ASN A 178 12.82 3.26 4.87
CA ASN A 178 13.61 4.49 4.79
C ASN A 178 14.52 4.66 6.01
N LEU A 179 14.04 4.32 7.21
CA LEU A 179 14.85 4.33 8.43
C LEU A 179 16.00 3.31 8.35
N ARG A 180 15.70 2.06 7.95
CA ARG A 180 16.75 1.04 7.79
C ARG A 180 17.81 1.45 6.76
N TYR A 181 17.40 2.07 5.66
CA TYR A 181 18.31 2.62 4.65
C TYR A 181 19.23 3.68 5.24
N TYR A 182 18.68 4.66 5.95
CA TYR A 182 19.43 5.71 6.63
C TYR A 182 20.45 5.13 7.63
N LEU A 183 19.99 4.26 8.53
CA LEU A 183 20.84 3.63 9.56
C LEU A 183 21.92 2.72 8.99
N ASN A 184 21.72 2.17 7.80
CA ASN A 184 22.67 1.30 7.10
C ASN A 184 23.64 2.10 6.18
N GLY A 185 23.80 3.39 6.38
CA GLY A 185 24.70 4.23 5.59
C GLY A 185 24.29 4.33 4.12
N ASN A 186 23.01 4.50 3.86
CA ASN A 186 22.39 4.62 2.53
C ASN A 186 22.57 3.36 1.65
N ARG A 187 22.61 2.19 2.28
CA ARG A 187 22.65 0.90 1.59
C ARG A 187 21.30 0.18 1.74
N PRO A 188 20.60 -0.13 0.64
CA PRO A 188 19.34 -0.86 0.70
C PRO A 188 19.50 -2.22 1.40
N GLN A 189 18.57 -2.55 2.29
CA GLN A 189 18.49 -3.87 2.91
C GLN A 189 17.52 -4.74 2.11
N ILE A 190 18.07 -5.48 1.15
CA ILE A 190 17.27 -6.30 0.25
C ILE A 190 16.99 -7.68 0.87
N MET A 191 15.75 -8.14 0.75
CA MET A 191 15.32 -9.46 1.19
C MET A 191 16.11 -10.56 0.48
N ARG A 192 16.59 -11.57 1.23
CA ARG A 192 17.30 -12.71 0.68
C ARG A 192 16.34 -13.73 0.08
N ALA A 193 16.81 -14.51 -0.89
CA ALA A 193 16.02 -15.54 -1.57
C ALA A 193 15.39 -16.55 -0.61
N GLU A 194 16.13 -16.99 0.40
CA GLU A 194 15.63 -17.95 1.40
C GLU A 194 14.49 -17.35 2.25
N THR A 195 14.57 -16.06 2.56
CA THR A 195 13.52 -15.35 3.30
C THR A 195 12.28 -15.21 2.43
N PHE A 196 12.45 -14.82 1.16
CA PHE A 196 11.35 -14.75 0.20
C PHE A 196 10.64 -16.09 0.05
N GLN A 197 11.41 -17.20 -0.11
CA GLN A 197 10.85 -18.54 -0.23
C GLN A 197 10.05 -18.95 1.02
N LYS A 198 10.58 -18.67 2.22
CA LYS A 198 9.86 -18.94 3.50
C LYS A 198 8.54 -18.15 3.58
N LEU A 199 8.53 -16.89 3.14
CA LEU A 199 7.30 -16.08 3.12
C LEU A 199 6.32 -16.62 2.07
N MET A 200 6.79 -17.00 0.89
CA MET A 200 5.96 -17.61 -0.14
C MET A 200 5.32 -18.91 0.36
N ASP A 201 6.06 -19.80 0.98
CA ASP A 201 5.53 -21.06 1.53
C ASP A 201 4.50 -20.79 2.63
N LYS A 202 4.77 -19.84 3.51
CA LYS A 202 3.86 -19.43 4.57
C LYS A 202 2.54 -18.88 4.03
N HIS A 203 2.60 -17.96 3.05
CA HIS A 203 1.43 -17.24 2.55
C HIS A 203 0.69 -17.96 1.44
N SER A 204 1.34 -18.91 0.73
CA SER A 204 0.67 -19.78 -0.24
C SER A 204 -0.07 -20.95 0.39
N THR A 205 0.15 -21.22 1.68
CA THR A 205 -0.59 -22.25 2.41
C THR A 205 -1.92 -21.69 2.89
N PRO A 206 -3.07 -22.26 2.48
CA PRO A 206 -4.38 -21.79 2.92
C PRO A 206 -4.48 -21.78 4.45
N GLN A 207 -4.87 -20.65 5.00
CA GLN A 207 -5.14 -20.57 6.43
C GLN A 207 -6.39 -21.38 6.78
N LYS A 208 -6.23 -22.47 7.52
CA LYS A 208 -7.36 -23.31 7.96
C LYS A 208 -8.21 -22.54 8.97
N TYR A 209 -9.52 -22.59 8.74
CA TYR A 209 -10.48 -22.16 9.74
C TYR A 209 -10.60 -23.23 10.85
N PHE A 210 -10.78 -22.77 12.06
CA PHE A 210 -11.19 -23.57 13.21
C PHE A 210 -12.17 -22.76 14.08
N PRO A 211 -13.12 -23.40 14.81
CA PRO A 211 -14.05 -22.70 15.68
C PRO A 211 -13.32 -21.83 16.71
N GLY A 212 -13.73 -20.55 16.82
CA GLY A 212 -13.09 -19.58 17.72
C GLY A 212 -11.87 -18.86 17.14
N LYS A 213 -11.49 -19.10 15.88
CA LYS A 213 -10.36 -18.41 15.21
C LYS A 213 -10.46 -16.89 15.31
N ASN A 214 -11.64 -16.34 15.01
CA ASN A 214 -11.83 -14.89 14.99
C ASN A 214 -11.81 -14.28 16.39
N ILE A 215 -12.36 -14.99 17.38
CA ILE A 215 -12.27 -14.62 18.80
C ILE A 215 -10.81 -14.59 19.23
N LEU A 216 -10.03 -15.64 18.90
CA LEU A 216 -8.61 -15.72 19.22
C LEU A 216 -7.80 -14.58 18.58
N LEU A 217 -8.09 -14.21 17.33
CA LEU A 217 -7.43 -13.07 16.65
C LEU A 217 -7.73 -11.76 17.38
N LYS A 218 -8.96 -11.54 17.83
CA LYS A 218 -9.32 -10.34 18.62
C LYS A 218 -8.60 -10.29 19.97
N VAL A 219 -8.51 -11.43 20.66
CA VAL A 219 -7.78 -11.52 21.94
C VAL A 219 -6.28 -11.23 21.71
N LYS A 220 -5.67 -11.84 20.70
CA LYS A 220 -4.26 -11.58 20.33
C LYS A 220 -4.00 -10.11 20.03
N LYS A 221 -4.91 -9.46 19.29
CA LYS A 221 -4.83 -8.02 19.02
C LYS A 221 -4.81 -7.21 20.32
N LYS A 222 -5.77 -7.45 21.21
CA LYS A 222 -5.84 -6.74 22.51
C LYS A 222 -4.60 -6.95 23.37
N ILE A 223 -4.05 -8.16 23.37
CA ILE A 223 -2.80 -8.46 24.10
C ILE A 223 -1.63 -7.71 23.47
N ALA A 224 -1.55 -7.65 22.13
CA ALA A 224 -0.51 -6.92 21.44
C ALA A 224 -0.59 -5.41 21.71
N GLU A 225 -1.81 -4.83 21.66
CA GLU A 225 -2.05 -3.41 22.00
C GLU A 225 -1.74 -3.08 23.46
N ALA A 226 -1.88 -4.02 24.38
CA ALA A 226 -1.56 -3.84 25.80
C ALA A 226 -0.06 -4.02 26.13
N ARG A 227 0.75 -4.55 25.21
CA ARG A 227 2.20 -4.66 25.38
C ARG A 227 2.84 -3.33 24.98
N PRO A 228 3.75 -2.76 25.80
CA PRO A 228 4.56 -1.66 25.32
C PRO A 228 5.28 -2.15 24.04
N LEU A 229 5.13 -1.40 22.96
CA LEU A 229 5.90 -1.65 21.75
C LEU A 229 7.38 -1.67 22.15
N PRO A 230 8.20 -2.64 21.69
CA PRO A 230 9.63 -2.48 21.79
C PRO A 230 9.95 -1.14 21.14
N THR A 231 10.63 -0.25 21.89
CA THR A 231 11.05 1.05 21.39
C THR A 231 11.80 0.80 20.09
N PRO A 232 11.31 1.25 18.92
CA PRO A 232 12.04 1.01 17.68
C PRO A 232 13.39 1.71 17.78
N ALA A 233 14.36 1.28 16.96
CA ALA A 233 15.59 2.05 16.74
C ALA A 233 15.33 3.52 16.34
N ALA A 234 14.10 3.86 15.96
CA ALA A 234 13.57 5.20 15.74
C ALA A 234 13.82 6.18 16.90
N ASP A 235 13.82 5.73 18.15
CA ASP A 235 14.09 6.57 19.31
C ASP A 235 15.54 7.12 19.36
N GLN A 236 16.42 6.61 18.48
CA GLN A 236 17.82 7.04 18.42
C GLN A 236 18.08 8.19 17.43
N THR A 237 17.14 8.52 16.53
CA THR A 237 17.46 9.45 15.44
C THR A 237 16.69 10.78 15.47
N ASN A 238 15.63 10.94 16.25
CA ASN A 238 14.72 12.10 16.20
C ASN A 238 14.22 12.47 14.78
N LEU A 239 14.40 11.58 13.77
CA LEU A 239 14.00 11.80 12.39
C LEU A 239 12.54 11.41 12.18
N THR A 240 11.80 12.29 11.55
CA THR A 240 10.42 11.99 11.15
C THR A 240 10.38 11.20 9.83
N ASP A 241 9.22 10.66 9.50
CA ASP A 241 8.91 10.04 8.22
C ASP A 241 9.27 10.94 7.03
N VAL A 242 8.94 12.23 7.12
CA VAL A 242 9.29 13.23 6.09
C VAL A 242 10.80 13.45 5.98
N ASP A 243 11.53 13.50 7.10
CA ASP A 243 12.98 13.66 7.07
C ASP A 243 13.65 12.49 6.32
N LEU A 244 13.19 11.28 6.58
CA LEU A 244 13.68 10.07 5.95
C LEU A 244 13.30 10.00 4.46
N PHE A 245 12.06 10.35 4.12
CA PHE A 245 11.61 10.44 2.72
C PHE A 245 12.45 11.45 1.93
N LEU A 246 12.59 12.67 2.43
CA LEU A 246 13.41 13.71 1.80
C LEU A 246 14.89 13.30 1.71
N HIS A 247 15.39 12.56 2.72
CA HIS A 247 16.73 11.99 2.65
C HIS A 247 16.88 11.01 1.49
N VAL A 248 15.95 10.08 1.30
CA VAL A 248 15.97 9.14 0.17
C VAL A 248 15.94 9.88 -1.16
N LEU A 249 15.09 10.89 -1.31
CA LEU A 249 15.05 11.69 -2.55
C LEU A 249 16.37 12.44 -2.81
N ARG A 250 16.99 13.03 -1.78
CA ARG A 250 18.30 13.69 -1.93
C ARG A 250 19.40 12.72 -2.39
N GLN A 251 19.37 11.46 -1.90
CA GLN A 251 20.32 10.42 -2.32
C GLN A 251 20.11 9.96 -3.78
N ASN A 252 18.99 10.34 -4.41
CA ASN A 252 18.64 10.02 -5.79
C ASN A 252 18.53 11.28 -6.68
N ALA A 253 19.17 12.38 -6.29
CA ALA A 253 19.16 13.66 -7.02
C ALA A 253 19.65 13.53 -8.48
N ASP A 254 20.54 12.58 -8.75
CA ASP A 254 21.03 12.26 -10.10
C ASP A 254 19.90 11.90 -11.09
N MET A 255 18.80 11.34 -10.58
CA MET A 255 17.63 10.97 -11.40
C MET A 255 16.52 12.04 -11.36
N LEU A 256 16.47 12.86 -10.31
CA LEU A 256 15.29 13.64 -9.95
C LEU A 256 15.47 15.14 -10.18
N ALA A 257 16.71 15.64 -10.41
CA ALA A 257 17.05 17.06 -10.35
C ALA A 257 16.22 17.96 -11.26
N ASP A 258 15.87 17.49 -12.46
CA ASP A 258 15.14 18.27 -13.46
C ASP A 258 13.69 17.80 -13.65
N LEU A 259 13.20 16.98 -12.72
CA LEU A 259 11.92 16.30 -12.86
C LEU A 259 10.85 16.92 -11.96
N PRO A 260 9.72 17.39 -12.52
CA PRO A 260 8.53 17.72 -11.75
C PRO A 260 8.05 16.52 -10.95
N ILE A 261 7.88 16.68 -9.62
CA ILE A 261 7.44 15.62 -8.72
C ILE A 261 6.11 16.01 -8.10
N ILE A 262 5.14 15.10 -8.14
CA ILE A 262 3.90 15.17 -7.38
C ILE A 262 3.96 14.08 -6.30
N ALA A 263 3.95 14.46 -5.04
CA ALA A 263 3.90 13.53 -3.91
C ALA A 263 2.50 13.53 -3.29
N LEU A 264 1.98 12.35 -3.02
CA LEU A 264 0.71 12.16 -2.33
C LEU A 264 0.81 11.03 -1.31
N GLU A 265 0.11 11.19 -0.19
CA GLU A 265 0.03 10.17 0.84
C GLU A 265 -1.27 9.37 0.68
N MET A 266 -1.17 8.04 0.66
CA MET A 266 -2.31 7.14 0.71
C MET A 266 -2.04 6.05 1.73
N ASN A 267 -2.85 6.06 2.77
CA ASN A 267 -2.84 5.06 3.83
C ASN A 267 -4.13 4.25 3.81
N GLY A 268 -4.15 3.18 4.57
CA GLY A 268 -5.36 2.41 4.82
C GLY A 268 -6.49 3.27 5.37
N LYS A 269 -7.71 2.80 5.16
CA LYS A 269 -8.92 3.47 5.62
C LYS A 269 -8.82 3.92 7.08
N ASN A 270 -9.10 5.19 7.33
CA ASN A 270 -9.05 5.84 8.65
C ASN A 270 -7.64 6.00 9.26
N GLN A 271 -6.60 5.87 8.49
CA GLN A 271 -5.26 6.25 8.92
C GLN A 271 -5.06 7.77 8.77
N PRO A 272 -4.28 8.41 9.65
CA PRO A 272 -3.98 9.84 9.53
C PRO A 272 -3.06 10.11 8.33
N ASN A 273 -3.22 11.27 7.70
CA ASN A 273 -2.34 11.77 6.64
C ASN A 273 -1.40 12.85 7.18
N SER A 274 -0.68 12.55 8.26
CA SER A 274 0.23 13.50 8.93
C SER A 274 1.48 13.78 8.11
N PHE A 275 1.90 12.82 7.29
CA PHE A 275 3.05 12.96 6.40
C PHE A 275 2.85 14.11 5.41
N THR A 276 1.71 14.17 4.71
CA THR A 276 1.42 15.24 3.74
C THR A 276 1.50 16.63 4.36
N ILE A 277 0.96 16.81 5.58
CA ILE A 277 1.00 18.09 6.30
C ILE A 277 2.45 18.49 6.59
N SER A 278 3.23 17.56 7.12
CA SER A 278 4.63 17.77 7.45
C SER A 278 5.50 18.00 6.20
N LEU A 279 5.20 17.30 5.10
CA LEU A 279 5.92 17.45 3.83
C LEU A 279 5.70 18.85 3.22
N LYS A 280 4.46 19.36 3.24
CA LYS A 280 4.14 20.73 2.79
C LYS A 280 4.94 21.79 3.56
N GLN A 281 5.26 21.53 4.82
CA GLN A 281 6.04 22.46 5.66
C GLN A 281 7.56 22.35 5.41
N LYS A 282 8.09 21.11 5.25
CA LYS A 282 9.52 20.85 5.18
C LYS A 282 10.09 20.93 3.75
N ALA A 283 9.33 20.53 2.73
CA ALA A 283 9.84 20.50 1.36
C ALA A 283 10.33 21.87 0.85
N PRO A 284 9.69 23.02 1.13
CA PRO A 284 10.16 24.33 0.69
C PRO A 284 11.42 24.82 1.40
N GLY A 285 11.92 24.13 2.43
CA GLY A 285 13.12 24.54 3.20
C GLY A 285 14.33 24.78 2.31
N SER A 286 15.13 25.81 2.65
CA SER A 286 16.29 26.23 1.85
C SER A 286 17.41 25.19 1.79
N GLU A 287 17.42 24.25 2.73
CA GLU A 287 18.35 23.11 2.79
C GLU A 287 18.06 22.06 1.70
N ASN A 288 16.86 22.08 1.11
CA ASN A 288 16.47 21.16 0.07
C ASN A 288 16.90 21.62 -1.33
N PRO A 289 17.27 20.68 -2.23
CA PRO A 289 17.55 21.02 -3.63
C PRO A 289 16.29 21.51 -4.37
N PRO A 290 16.45 22.21 -5.50
CA PRO A 290 15.33 22.83 -6.22
C PRO A 290 14.16 21.88 -6.53
N PHE A 291 14.42 20.65 -6.97
CA PHE A 291 13.38 19.68 -7.30
C PHE A 291 12.52 19.26 -6.10
N ILE A 292 13.08 19.26 -4.89
CA ILE A 292 12.31 19.03 -3.65
C ILE A 292 11.52 20.30 -3.27
N ARG A 293 12.14 21.48 -3.35
CA ARG A 293 11.44 22.74 -3.03
C ARG A 293 10.25 23.02 -3.95
N GLN A 294 10.33 22.55 -5.19
CA GLN A 294 9.29 22.70 -6.22
C GLN A 294 8.30 21.54 -6.26
N MET A 295 8.49 20.52 -5.39
CA MET A 295 7.60 19.37 -5.32
C MET A 295 6.18 19.81 -4.99
N ILE A 296 5.23 19.28 -5.75
CA ILE A 296 3.80 19.49 -5.50
C ILE A 296 3.31 18.44 -4.53
N VAL A 297 2.77 18.86 -3.40
CA VAL A 297 2.26 17.96 -2.36
C VAL A 297 0.74 17.96 -2.39
N LEU A 298 0.16 16.87 -2.90
CA LEU A 298 -1.27 16.68 -3.04
C LEU A 298 -1.86 15.97 -1.81
N ASP A 299 -2.75 16.67 -1.10
CA ASP A 299 -3.44 16.11 0.07
C ASP A 299 -4.71 15.39 -0.33
N MET A 300 -4.67 14.08 -0.34
CA MET A 300 -5.82 13.24 -0.69
C MET A 300 -6.86 13.11 0.42
N SER A 301 -6.55 13.50 1.67
CA SER A 301 -7.51 13.45 2.79
C SER A 301 -8.70 14.40 2.60
N GLU A 302 -8.53 15.45 1.82
CA GLU A 302 -9.60 16.40 1.48
C GLU A 302 -10.65 15.78 0.53
N TYR A 303 -10.30 14.76 -0.25
CA TYR A 303 -11.11 14.20 -1.33
C TYR A 303 -11.57 12.76 -1.05
N LEU A 304 -10.74 11.95 -0.44
CA LEU A 304 -11.08 10.57 -0.12
C LEU A 304 -12.02 10.48 1.09
N ARG A 305 -13.00 9.56 0.99
CA ARG A 305 -13.99 9.28 2.02
C ARG A 305 -14.15 7.77 2.14
N ASP A 306 -14.77 7.27 3.21
CA ASP A 306 -14.97 5.83 3.47
C ASP A 306 -15.56 5.05 2.28
N LYS A 307 -16.42 5.67 1.48
CA LYS A 307 -17.02 5.04 0.29
C LYS A 307 -16.01 4.74 -0.82
N HIS A 308 -14.85 5.38 -0.79
CA HIS A 308 -13.77 5.23 -1.77
C HIS A 308 -12.82 4.07 -1.43
N PHE A 309 -13.10 3.34 -0.34
CA PHE A 309 -12.35 2.17 0.10
C PHE A 309 -13.23 0.92 0.08
N TYR A 310 -12.61 -0.25 0.04
CA TYR A 310 -13.28 -1.49 0.35
C TYR A 310 -13.74 -1.53 1.81
N VAL A 311 -14.65 -2.41 2.16
CA VAL A 311 -15.19 -2.47 3.53
C VAL A 311 -14.30 -3.30 4.44
N LEU A 312 -13.87 -4.47 3.96
CA LEU A 312 -13.00 -5.40 4.67
C LEU A 312 -11.53 -5.07 4.42
N ASP A 313 -11.20 -4.82 3.15
CA ASP A 313 -9.86 -4.40 2.74
C ASP A 313 -9.70 -2.89 2.96
N ASP A 314 -8.52 -2.44 3.28
CA ASP A 314 -8.19 -1.04 3.54
C ASP A 314 -7.70 -0.28 2.30
N HIS A 315 -7.67 -0.92 1.13
CA HIS A 315 -7.29 -0.30 -0.13
C HIS A 315 -8.44 0.45 -0.80
N LEU A 316 -8.06 1.32 -1.74
CA LEU A 316 -9.02 2.05 -2.58
C LEU A 316 -9.81 1.09 -3.46
N ASN A 317 -11.12 1.35 -3.57
CA ASN A 317 -11.95 0.74 -4.60
C ASN A 317 -11.88 1.58 -5.91
N ARG A 318 -12.62 1.16 -6.94
CA ARG A 318 -12.69 1.85 -8.23
C ARG A 318 -12.98 3.35 -8.09
N ASP A 319 -13.95 3.72 -7.26
CA ASP A 319 -14.33 5.13 -7.08
C ASP A 319 -13.20 5.93 -6.44
N GLY A 320 -12.43 5.32 -5.54
CA GLY A 320 -11.23 5.92 -4.96
C GLY A 320 -10.16 6.21 -6.01
N HIS A 321 -9.90 5.26 -6.89
CA HIS A 321 -8.95 5.46 -8.00
C HIS A 321 -9.39 6.57 -8.96
N ILE A 322 -10.68 6.71 -9.24
CA ILE A 322 -11.22 7.82 -10.07
C ILE A 322 -10.92 9.16 -9.39
N VAL A 323 -11.21 9.29 -8.10
CA VAL A 323 -10.95 10.53 -7.35
C VAL A 323 -9.46 10.89 -7.37
N VAL A 324 -8.56 9.92 -7.17
CA VAL A 324 -7.10 10.18 -7.22
C VAL A 324 -6.69 10.64 -8.62
N ALA A 325 -7.17 9.99 -9.68
CA ALA A 325 -6.85 10.36 -11.05
C ALA A 325 -7.37 11.75 -11.42
N ASP A 326 -8.58 12.13 -10.99
CA ASP A 326 -9.17 13.44 -11.23
C ASP A 326 -8.34 14.54 -10.57
N MET A 327 -7.90 14.31 -9.33
CA MET A 327 -7.08 15.28 -8.60
C MET A 327 -5.68 15.40 -9.18
N LEU A 328 -5.04 14.28 -9.56
CA LEU A 328 -3.73 14.30 -10.24
C LEU A 328 -3.82 15.07 -11.58
N TYR A 329 -4.83 14.78 -12.40
CA TYR A 329 -5.03 15.47 -13.67
C TYR A 329 -5.18 16.99 -13.48
N LYS A 330 -6.04 17.42 -12.55
CA LYS A 330 -6.22 18.82 -12.20
C LYS A 330 -4.91 19.48 -11.74
N THR A 331 -4.19 18.80 -10.84
CA THR A 331 -2.90 19.27 -10.31
C THR A 331 -1.87 19.45 -11.42
N MET A 332 -1.80 18.52 -12.38
CA MET A 332 -0.87 18.60 -13.52
C MET A 332 -1.21 19.76 -14.46
N GLN A 333 -2.49 20.03 -14.68
CA GLN A 333 -2.94 21.21 -15.45
C GLN A 333 -2.56 22.52 -14.74
N GLU A 334 -2.87 22.65 -13.46
CA GLU A 334 -2.56 23.85 -12.66
C GLU A 334 -1.05 24.13 -12.60
N ALA A 335 -0.24 23.06 -12.55
CA ALA A 335 1.21 23.13 -12.56
C ALA A 335 1.82 23.27 -13.97
N ARG A 336 1.03 23.28 -15.04
CA ARG A 336 1.47 23.35 -16.44
C ARG A 336 2.44 22.22 -16.82
N ILE A 337 2.25 21.03 -16.25
CA ILE A 337 2.98 19.82 -16.62
C ILE A 337 2.39 19.24 -17.92
N ILE A 338 1.09 19.42 -18.10
CA ILE A 338 0.29 19.02 -19.28
C ILE A 338 -0.50 20.20 -19.83
#